data_0b6ef6ca1545086ae3b1218a4e913720
#
_entry.id   0b6ef6ca1545086ae3b1218a4e913720
#
_cell.length_a   1.000
_cell.length_b   1.000
_cell.length_c   1.000
_cell.angle_alpha   90.00
_cell.angle_beta   90.00
_cell.angle_gamma   90.00
#
_symmetry.space_group_name_H-M   'P 1'
#
loop_
_entity.id
_entity.type
_entity.pdbx_description
1 polymer ?
#
loop_
_entity_poly.entity_id
_entity_poly.type
_entity_poly.pdbx_seq_one_letter_code
_entity_poly.pdbx_strand_id
1 'polypeptide(L)'
;MMRSLAIFSTLLLLVLWAGSGVAGPEQGIFEVRIKDHREAIDDFSRLILTVDKVVISPKPGLKFWQTSWKEFSASPASVDLTKYIGKDSAKIFRADIDVGAFDGFHLKIKSLEGFLKKAQLNAPVKNTIGPVKLSFDIAPRGETVLVLDLTVIDFSDHPPRGYELSLKGYELYRNGKLVDKIPPG
;
A
#
# COMPACT_ATOMS: atom_id res chain seq x y z
N MET A 1 -39.59 -41.72 69.68
CA MET A 1 -39.90 -41.31 68.30
C MET A 1 -39.04 -40.07 67.99
N MET A 2 -37.85 -40.26 67.37
CA MET A 2 -36.96 -39.17 66.95
C MET A 2 -36.90 -39.17 65.42
N ARG A 3 -37.34 -38.07 64.84
CA ARG A 3 -37.24 -37.84 63.40
C ARG A 3 -35.95 -37.04 63.11
N SER A 4 -35.00 -37.69 62.47
CA SER A 4 -33.79 -37.04 61.96
C SER A 4 -34.10 -36.23 60.70
N LEU A 5 -33.78 -34.94 60.73
CA LEU A 5 -33.82 -34.04 59.58
C LEU A 5 -32.46 -34.10 58.87
N ALA A 6 -32.43 -34.62 57.66
CA ALA A 6 -31.23 -34.56 56.81
C ALA A 6 -31.25 -33.23 56.03
N ILE A 7 -30.24 -32.41 56.29
CA ILE A 7 -30.00 -31.16 55.53
C ILE A 7 -29.10 -31.50 54.34
N PHE A 8 -29.68 -31.45 53.13
CA PHE A 8 -28.92 -31.52 51.85
C PHE A 8 -28.34 -30.15 51.55
N SER A 9 -27.04 -30.01 51.72
CA SER A 9 -26.27 -28.85 51.33
C SER A 9 -25.89 -28.98 49.86
N THR A 10 -26.60 -28.25 48.98
CA THR A 10 -26.33 -28.20 47.54
C THR A 10 -25.18 -27.19 47.31
N LEU A 11 -23.97 -27.64 47.11
CA LEU A 11 -22.80 -26.81 46.77
C LEU A 11 -22.94 -26.44 45.27
N LEU A 12 -23.34 -25.21 44.94
CA LEU A 12 -23.40 -24.66 43.61
C LEU A 12 -22.00 -24.25 43.16
N LEU A 13 -21.34 -25.07 42.35
CA LEU A 13 -20.04 -24.76 41.72
C LEU A 13 -20.29 -23.80 40.54
N LEU A 14 -20.09 -22.49 40.77
CA LEU A 14 -20.01 -21.49 39.72
C LEU A 14 -18.66 -21.63 38.97
N VAL A 15 -18.65 -22.33 37.85
CA VAL A 15 -17.52 -22.37 36.94
C VAL A 15 -17.47 -21.05 36.18
N LEU A 16 -16.63 -20.10 36.64
CA LEU A 16 -16.29 -18.90 35.88
C LEU A 16 -15.48 -19.32 34.66
N TRP A 17 -16.15 -19.44 33.52
CA TRP A 17 -15.49 -19.50 32.22
C TRP A 17 -14.89 -18.11 31.95
N ALA A 18 -13.64 -17.91 32.37
CA ALA A 18 -12.81 -16.85 31.84
C ALA A 18 -12.53 -17.18 30.38
N GLY A 19 -13.36 -16.67 29.48
CA GLY A 19 -13.11 -16.72 28.02
C GLY A 19 -11.79 -16.01 27.77
N SER A 20 -10.71 -16.78 27.59
CA SER A 20 -9.45 -16.27 27.02
C SER A 20 -9.77 -15.84 25.60
N GLY A 21 -10.21 -14.60 25.41
CA GLY A 21 -10.27 -13.97 24.10
C GLY A 21 -8.86 -14.02 23.52
N VAL A 22 -8.64 -14.88 22.54
CA VAL A 22 -7.42 -14.85 21.74
C VAL A 22 -7.46 -13.50 21.03
N ALA A 23 -6.72 -12.52 21.55
CA ALA A 23 -6.55 -11.24 20.88
C ALA A 23 -5.98 -11.56 19.49
N GLY A 24 -6.70 -11.17 18.44
CA GLY A 24 -6.20 -11.26 17.07
C GLY A 24 -4.89 -10.49 16.93
N PRO A 25 -4.14 -10.71 15.84
CA PRO A 25 -2.90 -9.96 15.61
C PRO A 25 -3.20 -8.46 15.65
N GLU A 26 -2.34 -7.71 16.33
CA GLU A 26 -2.45 -6.26 16.34
C GLU A 26 -2.27 -5.72 14.91
N GLN A 27 -3.07 -4.71 14.54
CA GLN A 27 -3.07 -4.12 13.21
C GLN A 27 -2.79 -2.62 13.27
N GLY A 28 -2.24 -2.10 12.19
CA GLY A 28 -2.09 -0.69 11.91
C GLY A 28 -2.52 -0.38 10.48
N ILE A 29 -2.72 0.88 10.17
CA ILE A 29 -3.17 1.34 8.86
C ILE A 29 -1.96 1.50 7.93
N PHE A 30 -2.03 0.92 6.74
CA PHE A 30 -1.12 1.19 5.64
C PHE A 30 -1.88 1.82 4.48
N GLU A 31 -1.41 2.99 4.04
CA GLU A 31 -2.00 3.72 2.91
C GLU A 31 -0.93 3.95 1.84
N VAL A 32 -1.30 3.79 0.57
CA VAL A 32 -0.44 4.10 -0.58
C VAL A 32 -1.10 5.16 -1.43
N ARG A 33 -0.33 6.17 -1.76
CA ARG A 33 -0.70 7.26 -2.66
C ARG A 33 0.26 7.34 -3.83
N ILE A 34 -0.19 7.89 -4.94
CA ILE A 34 0.63 8.19 -6.12
C ILE A 34 0.44 9.64 -6.56
N LYS A 35 1.48 10.24 -7.06
CA LYS A 35 1.50 11.56 -7.70
C LYS A 35 2.47 11.56 -8.88
N ASP A 36 2.40 12.57 -9.73
CA ASP A 36 3.34 12.77 -10.84
C ASP A 36 4.27 13.95 -10.55
N HIS A 37 5.53 13.82 -10.94
CA HIS A 37 6.60 14.81 -10.73
C HIS A 37 6.62 15.97 -11.74
N ARG A 38 5.70 15.98 -12.70
CA ARG A 38 5.58 17.02 -13.73
C ARG A 38 6.80 17.11 -14.68
N GLU A 39 7.08 16.05 -15.41
CA GLU A 39 7.95 16.10 -16.60
C GLU A 39 7.08 16.07 -17.87
N ALA A 40 7.06 14.95 -18.61
CA ALA A 40 6.27 14.83 -19.83
C ALA A 40 4.75 14.58 -19.61
N ILE A 41 4.27 14.55 -18.36
CA ILE A 41 2.83 14.39 -18.07
C ILE A 41 1.98 15.48 -18.73
N ASP A 42 2.55 16.68 -18.93
CA ASP A 42 1.85 17.81 -19.55
C ASP A 42 1.53 17.59 -21.03
N ASP A 43 2.14 16.61 -21.69
CA ASP A 43 1.81 16.23 -23.08
C ASP A 43 0.46 15.49 -23.17
N PHE A 44 -0.02 14.94 -22.06
CA PHE A 44 -1.25 14.17 -22.00
C PHE A 44 -2.44 15.01 -21.57
N SER A 45 -3.59 14.85 -22.27
CA SER A 45 -4.89 15.30 -21.78
C SER A 45 -5.46 14.31 -20.76
N ARG A 46 -5.01 13.05 -20.82
CA ARG A 46 -5.39 11.98 -19.91
C ARG A 46 -4.31 10.91 -19.92
N LEU A 47 -3.91 10.47 -18.73
CA LEU A 47 -3.03 9.31 -18.52
C LEU A 47 -3.61 8.42 -17.42
N ILE A 48 -4.31 7.36 -17.84
CA ILE A 48 -4.96 6.43 -16.92
C ILE A 48 -3.98 5.33 -16.53
N LEU A 49 -3.65 5.29 -15.25
CA LEU A 49 -2.93 4.20 -14.61
C LEU A 49 -3.93 3.25 -13.98
N THR A 50 -3.94 1.98 -14.40
CA THR A 50 -4.72 0.93 -13.74
C THR A 50 -3.78 0.05 -12.93
N VAL A 51 -4.00 0.02 -11.61
CA VAL A 51 -3.23 -0.77 -10.65
C VAL A 51 -3.93 -2.12 -10.45
N ASP A 52 -3.18 -3.20 -10.55
CA ASP A 52 -3.66 -4.54 -10.22
C ASP A 52 -3.57 -4.79 -8.72
N LYS A 53 -2.34 -4.67 -8.18
CA LYS A 53 -2.06 -4.98 -6.77
C LYS A 53 -1.03 -4.05 -6.15
N VAL A 54 -1.19 -3.85 -4.85
CA VAL A 54 -0.15 -3.36 -3.94
C VAL A 54 0.46 -4.58 -3.26
N VAL A 55 1.78 -4.68 -3.30
CA VAL A 55 2.52 -5.84 -2.79
C VAL A 55 3.59 -5.37 -1.81
N ILE A 56 3.65 -5.98 -0.63
CA ILE A 56 4.65 -5.67 0.40
C ILE A 56 5.38 -6.93 0.83
N SER A 57 6.68 -6.79 1.11
CA SER A 57 7.54 -7.87 1.59
C SER A 57 7.82 -7.68 3.08
N PRO A 58 7.39 -8.61 3.94
CA PRO A 58 7.82 -8.60 5.33
C PRO A 58 9.33 -8.72 5.42
N LYS A 59 9.94 -7.97 6.35
CA LYS A 59 11.38 -8.10 6.62
C LYS A 59 11.68 -9.51 7.14
N PRO A 60 12.68 -10.21 6.57
CA PRO A 60 13.05 -11.54 7.04
C PRO A 60 13.43 -11.50 8.52
N GLY A 61 12.73 -12.33 9.32
CA GLY A 61 13.13 -12.61 10.70
C GLY A 61 14.09 -13.80 10.76
N LEU A 62 14.17 -14.45 11.91
CA LEU A 62 14.98 -15.68 12.09
C LEU A 62 14.56 -16.82 11.13
N LYS A 63 13.33 -16.77 10.60
CA LYS A 63 12.78 -17.73 9.63
C LYS A 63 12.69 -17.11 8.24
N PHE A 64 13.81 -16.67 7.66
CA PHE A 64 13.89 -15.99 6.36
C PHE A 64 13.27 -16.78 5.19
N TRP A 65 13.13 -18.10 5.30
CA TRP A 65 12.49 -18.96 4.29
C TRP A 65 10.95 -18.91 4.31
N GLN A 66 10.33 -18.22 5.28
CA GLN A 66 8.87 -18.10 5.41
C GLN A 66 8.33 -16.73 4.96
N THR A 67 9.19 -15.83 4.49
CA THR A 67 8.76 -14.52 4.02
C THR A 67 8.16 -14.64 2.61
N SER A 68 6.84 -14.59 2.54
CA SER A 68 6.10 -14.44 1.29
C SER A 68 5.61 -13.00 1.14
N TRP A 69 5.68 -12.49 -0.07
CA TRP A 69 5.08 -11.20 -0.39
C TRP A 69 3.57 -11.23 -0.13
N LYS A 70 3.06 -10.20 0.56
CA LYS A 70 1.62 -10.02 0.78
C LYS A 70 1.06 -9.16 -0.34
N GLU A 71 0.00 -9.64 -1.00
CA GLU A 71 -0.65 -8.95 -2.12
C GLU A 71 -2.04 -8.46 -1.73
N PHE A 72 -2.35 -7.21 -2.11
CA PHE A 72 -3.62 -6.55 -1.84
C PHE A 72 -4.16 -5.89 -3.10
N SER A 73 -5.47 -5.94 -3.31
CA SER A 73 -6.11 -5.24 -4.42
C SER A 73 -6.12 -3.73 -4.19
N ALA A 74 -5.86 -2.96 -5.25
CA ALA A 74 -5.96 -1.50 -5.20
C ALA A 74 -7.43 -1.04 -5.21
N SER A 75 -7.70 0.09 -4.53
CA SER A 75 -9.02 0.73 -4.52
C SER A 75 -8.87 2.25 -4.31
N PRO A 76 -9.20 3.08 -5.31
CA PRO A 76 -9.63 2.74 -6.66
C PRO A 76 -8.54 2.05 -7.47
N ALA A 77 -8.93 1.16 -8.39
CA ALA A 77 -7.98 0.46 -9.25
C ALA A 77 -7.41 1.34 -10.37
N SER A 78 -8.12 2.38 -10.80
CA SER A 78 -7.70 3.26 -11.90
C SER A 78 -7.64 4.72 -11.48
N VAL A 79 -6.59 5.41 -11.89
CA VAL A 79 -6.31 6.81 -11.57
C VAL A 79 -5.84 7.55 -12.82
N ASP A 80 -6.37 8.74 -13.05
CA ASP A 80 -5.86 9.67 -14.05
C ASP A 80 -4.74 10.52 -13.46
N LEU A 81 -3.50 10.20 -13.81
CA LEU A 81 -2.31 10.86 -13.25
C LEU A 81 -2.24 12.35 -13.59
N THR A 82 -2.84 12.79 -14.69
CA THR A 82 -2.87 14.22 -15.07
C THR A 82 -3.56 15.13 -14.05
N LYS A 83 -4.31 14.54 -13.09
CA LYS A 83 -5.00 15.24 -12.01
C LYS A 83 -4.19 15.33 -10.71
N TYR A 84 -3.06 14.64 -10.61
CA TYR A 84 -2.29 14.50 -9.37
C TYR A 84 -0.83 14.88 -9.61
N ILE A 85 -0.57 16.16 -9.85
CA ILE A 85 0.73 16.69 -10.21
C ILE A 85 1.30 17.49 -9.03
N GLY A 86 2.57 17.25 -8.71
CA GLY A 86 3.30 18.02 -7.70
C GLY A 86 2.88 17.69 -6.27
N LYS A 87 2.02 18.51 -5.64
CA LYS A 87 1.59 18.31 -4.24
C LYS A 87 0.38 17.42 -4.09
N ASP A 88 -0.45 17.33 -5.12
CA ASP A 88 -1.66 16.52 -5.09
C ASP A 88 -1.33 15.05 -5.31
N SER A 89 -1.97 14.17 -4.56
CA SER A 89 -1.74 12.73 -4.66
C SER A 89 -3.05 11.94 -4.60
N ALA A 90 -3.17 10.91 -5.44
CA ALA A 90 -4.28 9.98 -5.42
C ALA A 90 -4.05 8.87 -4.40
N LYS A 91 -5.01 8.61 -3.53
CA LYS A 91 -5.01 7.40 -2.70
C LYS A 91 -5.46 6.22 -3.57
N ILE A 92 -4.63 5.16 -3.61
CA ILE A 92 -4.88 3.94 -4.39
C ILE A 92 -5.05 2.71 -3.52
N PHE A 93 -4.68 2.80 -2.25
CA PHE A 93 -4.79 1.70 -1.30
C PHE A 93 -4.89 2.24 0.13
N ARG A 94 -5.71 1.59 0.95
CA ARG A 94 -5.76 1.77 2.40
C ARG A 94 -6.36 0.53 3.03
N ALA A 95 -5.65 -0.08 3.97
CA ALA A 95 -6.14 -1.24 4.73
C ALA A 95 -5.48 -1.34 6.10
N ASP A 96 -6.12 -2.10 6.97
CA ASP A 96 -5.53 -2.58 8.21
C ASP A 96 -4.59 -3.75 7.88
N ILE A 97 -3.34 -3.63 8.28
CA ILE A 97 -2.28 -4.62 8.03
C ILE A 97 -1.70 -5.05 9.38
N ASP A 98 -1.34 -6.32 9.51
CA ASP A 98 -0.69 -6.84 10.70
C ASP A 98 0.58 -6.05 11.01
N VAL A 99 0.76 -5.72 12.28
CA VAL A 99 1.95 -5.05 12.80
C VAL A 99 3.22 -5.80 12.39
N GLY A 100 4.23 -5.06 11.96
CA GLY A 100 5.50 -5.65 11.56
C GLY A 100 6.41 -4.71 10.80
N ALA A 101 7.62 -5.20 10.55
CA ALA A 101 8.62 -4.56 9.72
C ALA A 101 8.58 -5.14 8.30
N PHE A 102 8.75 -4.27 7.31
CA PHE A 102 8.73 -4.58 5.89
C PHE A 102 10.00 -4.01 5.24
N ASP A 103 10.49 -4.63 4.17
CA ASP A 103 11.70 -4.22 3.45
C ASP A 103 11.55 -4.15 1.93
N GLY A 104 10.34 -4.39 1.44
CA GLY A 104 10.04 -4.32 0.01
C GLY A 104 8.63 -3.86 -0.28
N PHE A 105 8.50 -3.14 -1.37
CA PHE A 105 7.24 -2.65 -1.91
C PHE A 105 7.20 -2.87 -3.42
N HIS A 106 6.05 -3.21 -3.98
CA HIS A 106 5.86 -3.27 -5.42
C HIS A 106 4.43 -2.88 -5.81
N LEU A 107 4.33 -1.97 -6.78
CA LEU A 107 3.07 -1.57 -7.39
C LEU A 107 2.91 -2.34 -8.70
N LYS A 108 2.06 -3.38 -8.71
CA LYS A 108 1.74 -4.12 -9.93
C LYS A 108 0.77 -3.32 -10.77
N ILE A 109 1.21 -2.89 -11.95
CA ILE A 109 0.42 -2.10 -12.89
C ILE A 109 -0.17 -3.04 -13.94
N LYS A 110 -1.48 -2.93 -14.15
CA LYS A 110 -2.23 -3.72 -15.14
C LYS A 110 -2.19 -3.09 -16.52
N SER A 111 -2.40 -1.77 -16.61
CA SER A 111 -2.39 -1.03 -17.87
C SER A 111 -2.04 0.44 -17.67
N LEU A 112 -1.54 1.04 -18.75
CA LEU A 112 -1.32 2.47 -18.91
C LEU A 112 -1.96 2.90 -20.23
N GLU A 113 -2.83 3.92 -20.16
CA GLU A 113 -3.56 4.44 -21.32
C GLU A 113 -3.36 5.94 -21.41
N GLY A 114 -2.50 6.38 -22.32
CA GLY A 114 -2.18 7.78 -22.56
C GLY A 114 -2.94 8.35 -23.75
N PHE A 115 -3.47 9.57 -23.63
CA PHE A 115 -4.06 10.34 -24.73
C PHE A 115 -3.39 11.70 -24.82
N LEU A 116 -2.66 11.94 -25.92
CA LEU A 116 -1.89 13.17 -26.15
C LEU A 116 -2.77 14.38 -26.45
N LYS A 117 -2.43 15.52 -25.84
CA LYS A 117 -3.18 16.79 -26.06
C LYS A 117 -3.06 17.29 -27.49
N LYS A 118 -1.84 17.37 -28.01
CA LYS A 118 -1.56 17.99 -29.32
C LYS A 118 -1.95 17.08 -30.47
N ALA A 119 -1.53 15.83 -30.43
CA ALA A 119 -1.76 14.88 -31.50
C ALA A 119 -3.18 14.29 -31.51
N GLN A 120 -3.96 14.45 -30.40
CA GLN A 120 -5.33 13.94 -30.26
C GLN A 120 -5.43 12.44 -30.56
N LEU A 121 -4.45 11.66 -30.13
CA LEU A 121 -4.37 10.22 -30.33
C LEU A 121 -3.84 9.51 -29.09
N ASN A 122 -4.07 8.19 -29.03
CA ASN A 122 -3.50 7.35 -27.99
C ASN A 122 -1.99 7.20 -28.20
N ALA A 123 -1.23 7.30 -27.11
CA ALA A 123 0.20 7.06 -27.11
C ALA A 123 0.52 5.86 -26.21
N PRO A 124 1.37 4.93 -26.68
CA PRO A 124 1.87 3.88 -25.83
C PRO A 124 2.77 4.46 -24.73
N VAL A 125 2.52 4.06 -23.48
CA VAL A 125 3.35 4.40 -22.34
C VAL A 125 3.85 3.10 -21.73
N LYS A 126 5.16 2.92 -21.68
CA LYS A 126 5.80 1.74 -21.11
C LYS A 126 5.89 1.90 -19.60
N ASN A 127 5.51 0.87 -18.86
CA ASN A 127 5.77 0.81 -17.43
C ASN A 127 7.18 0.28 -17.15
N THR A 128 7.95 1.04 -16.38
CA THR A 128 9.29 0.63 -15.90
C THR A 128 9.38 0.56 -14.39
N ILE A 129 8.24 0.73 -13.67
CA ILE A 129 8.19 0.64 -12.22
C ILE A 129 8.35 -0.82 -11.80
N GLY A 130 9.47 -1.13 -11.18
CA GLY A 130 9.78 -2.44 -10.60
C GLY A 130 9.57 -2.48 -9.09
N PRO A 131 9.91 -3.62 -8.46
CA PRO A 131 9.98 -3.73 -7.00
C PRO A 131 10.97 -2.73 -6.40
N VAL A 132 10.58 -2.11 -5.31
CA VAL A 132 11.38 -1.11 -4.58
C VAL A 132 11.84 -1.71 -3.26
N LYS A 133 13.14 -1.61 -2.97
CA LYS A 133 13.67 -1.91 -1.65
C LYS A 133 13.41 -0.71 -0.75
N LEU A 134 12.48 -0.85 0.16
CA LEU A 134 12.02 0.20 1.06
C LEU A 134 11.74 -0.40 2.43
N SER A 135 12.46 0.07 3.46
CA SER A 135 12.25 -0.36 4.84
C SER A 135 11.22 0.52 5.53
N PHE A 136 10.17 -0.08 6.07
CA PHE A 136 9.15 0.61 6.86
C PHE A 136 8.52 -0.31 7.90
N ASP A 137 7.88 0.29 8.91
CA ASP A 137 7.18 -0.43 9.96
C ASP A 137 5.70 -0.03 9.98
N ILE A 138 4.85 -1.00 10.26
CA ILE A 138 3.44 -0.78 10.61
C ILE A 138 3.32 -0.99 12.12
N ALA A 139 3.03 0.10 12.84
CA ALA A 139 2.88 0.10 14.29
C ALA A 139 1.44 -0.21 14.71
N PRO A 140 1.22 -0.76 15.93
CA PRO A 140 -0.12 -0.98 16.46
C PRO A 140 -0.94 0.32 16.47
N ARG A 141 -2.13 0.30 15.89
CA ARG A 141 -3.05 1.46 15.83
C ARG A 141 -2.41 2.71 15.21
N GLY A 142 -1.24 2.57 14.59
CA GLY A 142 -0.54 3.64 13.89
C GLY A 142 -0.94 3.71 12.42
N GLU A 143 -0.63 4.83 11.78
CA GLU A 143 -0.81 5.02 10.34
C GLU A 143 0.55 5.19 9.65
N THR A 144 0.78 4.39 8.62
CA THR A 144 1.94 4.50 7.72
C THR A 144 1.45 4.82 6.32
N VAL A 145 1.89 5.94 5.75
CA VAL A 145 1.50 6.41 4.41
C VAL A 145 2.73 6.45 3.52
N LEU A 146 2.68 5.74 2.40
CA LEU A 146 3.69 5.76 1.34
C LEU A 146 3.16 6.56 0.16
N VAL A 147 3.82 7.65 -0.19
CA VAL A 147 3.52 8.47 -1.38
C VAL A 147 4.59 8.19 -2.42
N LEU A 148 4.22 7.58 -3.54
CA LEU A 148 5.10 7.34 -4.68
C LEU A 148 5.09 8.55 -5.61
N ASP A 149 6.26 9.07 -5.93
CA ASP A 149 6.45 10.14 -6.89
C ASP A 149 6.84 9.51 -8.24
N LEU A 150 5.87 9.46 -9.15
CA LEU A 150 6.01 8.89 -10.47
C LEU A 150 6.46 9.98 -11.45
N THR A 151 7.04 9.58 -12.57
CA THR A 151 7.36 10.50 -13.65
C THR A 151 7.13 9.86 -15.01
N VAL A 152 6.65 10.65 -15.94
CA VAL A 152 6.57 10.28 -17.35
C VAL A 152 7.73 10.90 -18.09
N ILE A 153 8.55 10.09 -18.73
CA ILE A 153 9.72 10.52 -19.50
C ILE A 153 9.39 10.38 -21.00
N ASP A 154 9.67 11.42 -21.75
CA ASP A 154 9.53 11.42 -23.21
C ASP A 154 10.84 10.96 -23.87
N PHE A 155 10.77 9.89 -24.65
CA PHE A 155 11.85 9.35 -25.49
C PHE A 155 11.52 9.49 -26.98
N SER A 156 10.63 10.40 -27.39
CA SER A 156 10.22 10.53 -28.79
C SER A 156 11.37 10.84 -29.74
N ASP A 157 12.40 11.50 -29.27
CA ASP A 157 13.60 11.86 -30.05
C ASP A 157 14.70 10.78 -30.03
N HIS A 158 14.55 9.73 -29.20
CA HIS A 158 15.55 8.66 -29.04
C HIS A 158 14.90 7.27 -29.10
N PRO A 159 15.56 6.26 -29.71
CA PRO A 159 15.05 4.87 -29.61
C PRO A 159 15.22 4.28 -28.18
N PRO A 160 14.22 3.53 -27.70
CA PRO A 160 12.92 3.30 -28.28
C PRO A 160 12.00 4.52 -28.14
N ARG A 161 11.41 4.96 -29.25
CA ARG A 161 10.52 6.13 -29.27
C ARG A 161 9.27 5.86 -28.46
N GLY A 162 8.81 6.85 -27.68
CA GLY A 162 7.60 6.79 -26.90
C GLY A 162 7.75 7.37 -25.51
N TYR A 163 6.83 7.00 -24.64
CA TYR A 163 6.82 7.46 -23.25
C TYR A 163 7.08 6.30 -22.30
N GLU A 164 7.77 6.59 -21.19
CA GLU A 164 7.95 5.63 -20.10
C GLU A 164 7.45 6.22 -18.78
N LEU A 165 6.70 5.42 -18.00
CA LEU A 165 6.36 5.74 -16.62
C LEU A 165 7.34 5.03 -15.69
N SER A 166 8.00 5.81 -14.84
CA SER A 166 8.97 5.30 -13.86
C SER A 166 8.70 5.85 -12.46
N LEU A 167 9.34 5.25 -11.46
CA LEU A 167 9.37 5.77 -10.10
C LEU A 167 10.53 6.76 -9.98
N LYS A 168 10.24 8.02 -9.64
CA LYS A 168 11.24 9.08 -9.44
C LYS A 168 11.71 9.14 -7.99
N GLY A 169 10.80 8.94 -7.06
CA GLY A 169 11.09 8.98 -5.63
C GLY A 169 9.90 8.53 -4.78
N TYR A 170 10.03 8.67 -3.48
CA TYR A 170 8.93 8.42 -2.55
C TYR A 170 9.03 9.29 -1.29
N GLU A 171 7.93 9.42 -0.59
CA GLU A 171 7.84 9.98 0.75
C GLU A 171 7.13 8.98 1.67
N LEU A 172 7.73 8.70 2.83
CA LEU A 172 7.17 7.82 3.84
C LEU A 172 6.78 8.63 5.08
N TYR A 173 5.53 8.52 5.47
CA TYR A 173 4.99 9.20 6.65
C TYR A 173 4.56 8.18 7.70
N ARG A 174 4.76 8.51 8.97
CA ARG A 174 4.22 7.78 10.11
C ARG A 174 3.43 8.76 10.99
N ASN A 175 2.16 8.47 11.20
CA ASN A 175 1.23 9.34 11.95
C ASN A 175 1.31 10.81 11.51
N GLY A 176 1.30 11.04 10.20
CA GLY A 176 1.37 12.37 9.58
C GLY A 176 2.75 13.04 9.57
N LYS A 177 3.80 12.42 10.14
CA LYS A 177 5.17 12.96 10.12
C LYS A 177 5.99 12.25 9.05
N LEU A 178 6.71 13.03 8.25
CA LEU A 178 7.70 12.52 7.29
C LEU A 178 8.83 11.83 8.05
N VAL A 179 9.09 10.54 7.74
CA VAL A 179 10.12 9.73 8.40
C VAL A 179 11.22 9.28 7.45
N ASP A 180 10.92 9.19 6.15
CA ASP A 180 11.91 8.86 5.12
C ASP A 180 11.48 9.45 3.78
N LYS A 181 12.47 9.75 2.93
CA LYS A 181 12.24 10.33 1.62
C LYS A 181 13.40 10.05 0.69
N ILE A 182 13.10 9.57 -0.53
CA ILE A 182 13.98 9.70 -1.68
C ILE A 182 13.39 10.83 -2.53
N PRO A 183 14.07 11.99 -2.61
CA PRO A 183 13.61 13.08 -3.45
C PRO A 183 13.66 12.65 -4.91
N PRO A 184 12.77 13.20 -5.75
CA PRO A 184 12.91 13.06 -7.19
C PRO A 184 14.23 13.71 -7.60
N GLY A 185 15.06 12.97 -8.32
CA GLY A 185 16.38 13.40 -8.79
C GLY A 185 16.29 14.44 -9.91
#